data_720dc4d1519c2821727aa9dca9a5f3bb
#
_entry.id   720dc4d1519c2821727aa9dca9a5f3bb
#
_cell.length_a   1.000
_cell.length_b   1.000
_cell.length_c   1.000
_cell.angle_alpha   90.00
_cell.angle_beta   90.00
_cell.angle_gamma   90.00
#
_symmetry.space_group_name_H-M   'P 1'
#
loop_
_entity.id
_entity.type
_entity.pdbx_description
1 polymer ?
#
loop_
_entity_poly.entity_id
_entity_poly.type
_entity_poly.pdbx_seq_one_letter_code
_entity_poly.pdbx_strand_id
1 'polypeptide(L)'
;MINFSYQERGVIVMSKGFPDKFLFGGAIAANQAEGAYQEGLKGLGICDILPVGKERLLTIDPQLKKDHYYPSHKAIDFYHHVEEDIALLKEMGLQCFRFSINWARLFPRGDEKEANQEGIDFYHRLIDGLLAAKIEPIVTISHYETPLFLATEYGGWKNRQLISFFLNYCEVIFSEYGKKVTY
;
A
#
# COMPACT_ATOMS: atom_id res chain seq x y z
N MET A 1 29.68 6.25 5.91
CA MET A 1 30.30 6.41 4.56
C MET A 1 31.30 5.30 4.35
N ILE A 2 31.01 4.34 3.49
CA ILE A 2 31.96 3.27 3.15
C ILE A 2 32.66 3.73 1.88
N ASN A 3 33.92 4.21 2.02
CA ASN A 3 34.74 4.55 0.87
C ASN A 3 35.51 3.29 0.45
N PHE A 4 35.18 2.73 -0.70
CA PHE A 4 36.02 1.76 -1.37
C PHE A 4 36.92 2.48 -2.37
N SER A 5 38.21 2.43 -2.16
CA SER A 5 39.22 2.87 -3.15
C SER A 5 39.80 1.61 -3.81
N TYR A 6 39.73 1.53 -5.13
CA TYR A 6 40.45 0.52 -5.92
C TYR A 6 41.57 1.20 -6.70
N GLN A 7 42.78 0.65 -6.59
CA GLN A 7 43.95 1.20 -7.25
C GLN A 7 44.43 0.25 -8.36
N GLU A 8 44.25 0.65 -9.61
CA GLU A 8 44.91 0.03 -10.76
C GLU A 8 45.74 1.06 -11.49
N ARG A 9 47.04 0.78 -11.63
CA ARG A 9 48.03 1.58 -12.37
C ARG A 9 48.10 3.07 -11.98
N GLY A 10 48.06 3.35 -10.68
CA GLY A 10 48.28 4.71 -10.19
C GLY A 10 47.07 5.66 -10.36
N VAL A 11 45.92 5.17 -10.80
CA VAL A 11 44.68 5.98 -10.87
C VAL A 11 43.79 5.61 -9.71
N ILE A 12 43.57 6.56 -8.79
CA ILE A 12 42.55 6.40 -7.74
C ILE A 12 41.21 6.72 -8.36
N VAL A 13 40.37 5.71 -8.58
CA VAL A 13 38.97 5.91 -8.95
C VAL A 13 38.17 6.06 -7.67
N MET A 14 37.82 7.30 -7.33
CA MET A 14 36.84 7.57 -6.25
C MET A 14 35.46 7.11 -6.73
N SER A 15 34.88 6.13 -6.08
CA SER A 15 33.46 5.84 -6.32
C SER A 15 32.66 7.07 -5.91
N LYS A 16 31.91 7.65 -6.83
CA LYS A 16 30.92 8.69 -6.50
C LYS A 16 29.89 8.04 -5.58
N GLY A 17 29.56 8.71 -4.47
CA GLY A 17 28.43 8.35 -3.63
C GLY A 17 27.10 8.44 -4.40
N PHE A 18 25.98 8.24 -3.69
CA PHE A 18 24.67 8.49 -4.27
C PHE A 18 24.54 9.94 -4.76
N PRO A 19 23.74 10.19 -5.82
CA PRO A 19 23.44 11.56 -6.26
C PRO A 19 22.88 12.42 -5.11
N ASP A 20 23.14 13.73 -5.14
CA ASP A 20 22.71 14.66 -4.07
C ASP A 20 21.19 14.65 -3.82
N LYS A 21 20.40 14.31 -4.85
CA LYS A 21 18.94 14.21 -4.77
C LYS A 21 18.43 12.79 -4.59
N PHE A 22 19.29 11.83 -4.26
CA PHE A 22 18.88 10.46 -4.02
C PHE A 22 18.09 10.38 -2.71
N LEU A 23 16.87 9.80 -2.79
CA LEU A 23 16.01 9.65 -1.64
C LEU A 23 16.18 8.26 -1.02
N PHE A 24 16.49 8.25 0.28
CA PHE A 24 16.50 7.03 1.08
C PHE A 24 15.14 6.85 1.74
N GLY A 25 14.58 5.65 1.67
CA GLY A 25 13.24 5.42 2.18
C GLY A 25 12.94 3.97 2.52
N GLY A 26 11.70 3.76 2.90
CA GLY A 26 11.12 2.47 3.21
C GLY A 26 9.86 2.19 2.40
N ALA A 27 9.33 0.98 2.53
CA ALA A 27 8.10 0.58 1.85
C ALA A 27 7.24 -0.34 2.72
N ILE A 28 5.93 -0.18 2.61
CA ILE A 28 4.92 -1.11 3.13
C ILE A 28 3.90 -1.42 2.04
N ALA A 29 3.13 -2.50 2.24
CA ALA A 29 1.93 -2.77 1.46
C ALA A 29 0.70 -2.69 2.37
N ALA A 30 -0.41 -2.17 1.85
CA ALA A 30 -1.65 -1.96 2.61
C ALA A 30 -2.12 -3.23 3.33
N ASN A 31 -2.15 -4.36 2.62
CA ASN A 31 -2.56 -5.65 3.17
C ASN A 31 -1.62 -6.21 4.26
N GLN A 32 -0.40 -5.69 4.36
CA GLN A 32 0.59 -6.11 5.36
C GLN A 32 0.68 -5.15 6.54
N ALA A 33 0.20 -3.93 6.39
CA ALA A 33 0.38 -2.87 7.38
C ALA A 33 -0.92 -2.37 8.00
N GLU A 34 -1.95 -2.10 7.20
CA GLU A 34 -3.11 -1.35 7.67
C GLU A 34 -3.88 -2.01 8.82
N GLY A 35 -4.22 -3.29 8.69
CA GLY A 35 -5.21 -3.89 9.59
C GLY A 35 -6.60 -3.30 9.38
N ALA A 36 -7.38 -3.15 10.46
CA ALA A 36 -8.71 -2.51 10.43
C ALA A 36 -9.60 -3.00 9.28
N TYR A 37 -9.63 -4.32 9.04
CA TYR A 37 -10.18 -4.94 7.83
C TYR A 37 -11.70 -4.78 7.68
N GLN A 38 -12.42 -4.42 8.74
CA GLN A 38 -13.86 -4.14 8.76
C GLN A 38 -14.20 -2.71 9.20
N GLU A 39 -13.20 -1.84 9.33
CA GLU A 39 -13.38 -0.46 9.77
C GLU A 39 -13.33 0.51 8.60
N GLY A 40 -13.90 1.69 8.79
CA GLY A 40 -13.97 2.70 7.74
C GLY A 40 -14.72 2.23 6.49
N LEU A 41 -15.77 1.40 6.68
CA LEU A 41 -16.56 0.80 5.60
C LEU A 41 -15.74 0.00 4.58
N LYS A 42 -14.53 -0.44 4.95
CA LYS A 42 -13.66 -1.25 4.08
C LYS A 42 -14.34 -2.59 3.77
N GLY A 43 -14.34 -2.98 2.50
CA GLY A 43 -14.71 -4.32 2.06
C GLY A 43 -13.58 -5.34 2.23
N LEU A 44 -13.92 -6.62 2.07
CA LEU A 44 -12.90 -7.67 2.04
C LEU A 44 -12.11 -7.60 0.74
N GLY A 45 -10.80 -7.63 0.83
CA GLY A 45 -9.89 -7.90 -0.27
C GLY A 45 -9.50 -9.38 -0.35
N ILE A 46 -8.93 -9.80 -1.46
CA ILE A 46 -8.45 -11.19 -1.64
C ILE A 46 -7.40 -11.59 -0.60
N CYS A 47 -6.65 -10.63 -0.05
CA CYS A 47 -5.67 -10.89 1.00
C CYS A 47 -6.33 -11.19 2.35
N ASP A 48 -7.55 -10.70 2.58
CA ASP A 48 -8.25 -10.84 3.86
C ASP A 48 -8.80 -12.26 4.10
N ILE A 49 -8.84 -13.10 3.06
CA ILE A 49 -9.26 -14.50 3.15
C ILE A 49 -8.08 -15.47 3.16
N LEU A 50 -6.85 -14.97 3.22
CA LEU A 50 -5.64 -15.82 3.21
C LEU A 50 -5.16 -16.08 4.64
N PRO A 51 -5.35 -17.32 5.16
CA PRO A 51 -4.88 -17.70 6.49
C PRO A 51 -3.36 -17.84 6.54
N VAL A 52 -2.81 -18.05 7.73
CA VAL A 52 -1.39 -18.39 7.92
C VAL A 52 -1.11 -19.87 7.60
N GLY A 53 0.17 -20.16 7.38
CA GLY A 53 0.70 -21.52 7.30
C GLY A 53 0.41 -22.23 5.98
N LYS A 54 0.37 -23.57 6.03
CA LYS A 54 0.21 -24.42 4.84
C LYS A 54 -1.13 -24.22 4.14
N GLU A 55 -2.16 -23.89 4.86
CA GLU A 55 -3.52 -23.70 4.34
C GLU A 55 -3.63 -22.52 3.37
N ARG A 56 -2.78 -21.51 3.53
CA ARG A 56 -2.69 -20.39 2.59
C ARG A 56 -2.46 -20.82 1.13
N LEU A 57 -1.72 -21.91 0.93
CA LEU A 57 -1.38 -22.42 -0.40
C LEU A 57 -2.34 -23.48 -0.92
N LEU A 58 -3.08 -24.10 -0.03
CA LEU A 58 -3.89 -25.30 -0.35
C LEU A 58 -5.36 -25.00 -0.48
N THR A 59 -5.87 -23.94 0.15
CA THR A 59 -7.30 -23.67 0.21
C THR A 59 -7.57 -22.19 0.07
N ILE A 60 -8.12 -21.77 -1.07
CA ILE A 60 -8.72 -20.44 -1.23
C ILE A 60 -10.21 -20.60 -0.97
N ASP A 61 -10.63 -20.20 0.23
CA ASP A 61 -12.05 -20.20 0.61
C ASP A 61 -12.49 -18.75 0.78
N PRO A 62 -13.49 -18.26 0.02
CA PRO A 62 -13.98 -16.89 0.15
C PRO A 62 -14.69 -16.62 1.48
N GLN A 63 -14.95 -17.66 2.26
CA GLN A 63 -15.60 -17.54 3.57
C GLN A 63 -14.55 -17.53 4.69
N LEU A 64 -14.64 -16.53 5.56
CA LEU A 64 -13.82 -16.46 6.75
C LEU A 64 -14.20 -17.56 7.76
N LYS A 65 -13.22 -18.32 8.21
CA LYS A 65 -13.39 -19.37 9.22
C LYS A 65 -13.00 -18.84 10.60
N LYS A 66 -13.80 -19.15 11.61
CA LYS A 66 -13.60 -18.64 12.99
C LYS A 66 -12.35 -19.16 13.67
N ASP A 67 -11.86 -20.33 13.29
CA ASP A 67 -10.69 -21.03 13.83
C ASP A 67 -9.40 -20.71 13.07
N HIS A 68 -9.45 -19.84 12.08
CA HIS A 68 -8.30 -19.41 11.29
C HIS A 68 -7.80 -18.03 11.71
N TYR A 69 -6.47 -17.87 11.69
CA TYR A 69 -5.84 -16.57 11.84
C TYR A 69 -5.52 -15.97 10.47
N TYR A 70 -5.98 -14.75 10.25
CA TYR A 70 -5.79 -13.98 9.02
C TYR A 70 -4.88 -12.78 9.32
N PRO A 71 -3.60 -12.81 8.88
CA PRO A 71 -2.62 -11.78 9.25
C PRO A 71 -3.02 -10.36 8.87
N SER A 72 -3.67 -10.18 7.70
CA SER A 72 -4.07 -8.87 7.20
C SER A 72 -5.14 -8.19 8.05
N HIS A 73 -5.91 -8.94 8.87
CA HIS A 73 -7.00 -8.37 9.66
C HIS A 73 -6.50 -7.39 10.72
N LYS A 74 -5.36 -7.70 11.34
CA LYS A 74 -4.69 -6.83 12.31
C LYS A 74 -3.44 -6.19 11.72
N ALA A 75 -2.66 -6.94 10.98
CA ALA A 75 -1.37 -6.53 10.43
C ALA A 75 -0.47 -5.89 11.52
N ILE A 76 0.09 -4.70 11.29
CA ILE A 76 0.75 -3.89 12.32
C ILE A 76 -0.14 -2.76 12.83
N ASP A 77 -1.41 -2.77 12.46
CA ASP A 77 -2.43 -1.80 12.89
C ASP A 77 -2.12 -0.34 12.47
N PHE A 78 -1.47 -0.21 11.31
CA PHE A 78 -1.07 1.10 10.78
C PHE A 78 -2.25 2.06 10.60
N TYR A 79 -3.46 1.53 10.35
CA TYR A 79 -4.67 2.35 10.21
C TYR A 79 -4.94 3.24 11.42
N HIS A 80 -4.68 2.74 12.63
CA HIS A 80 -4.87 3.48 13.88
C HIS A 80 -3.64 4.26 14.33
N HIS A 81 -2.44 3.89 13.85
CA HIS A 81 -1.17 4.45 14.30
C HIS A 81 -0.45 5.34 13.28
N VAL A 82 -1.17 5.83 12.24
CA VAL A 82 -0.58 6.60 11.12
C VAL A 82 0.32 7.74 11.62
N GLU A 83 -0.16 8.55 12.57
CA GLU A 83 0.56 9.73 13.06
C GLU A 83 1.82 9.34 13.85
N GLU A 84 1.71 8.31 14.68
CA GLU A 84 2.84 7.78 15.47
C GLU A 84 3.89 7.17 14.55
N ASP A 85 3.46 6.37 13.60
CA ASP A 85 4.36 5.71 12.64
C ASP A 85 5.05 6.72 11.74
N ILE A 86 4.37 7.76 11.27
CA ILE A 86 4.99 8.85 10.51
C ILE A 86 6.05 9.58 11.36
N ALA A 87 5.79 9.80 12.65
CA ALA A 87 6.78 10.40 13.53
C ALA A 87 8.04 9.52 13.68
N LEU A 88 7.86 8.20 13.79
CA LEU A 88 8.97 7.24 13.82
C LEU A 88 9.74 7.19 12.48
N LEU A 89 9.04 7.20 11.34
CA LEU A 89 9.68 7.25 10.02
C LEU A 89 10.53 8.51 9.86
N LYS A 90 10.05 9.65 10.37
CA LYS A 90 10.80 10.91 10.40
C LYS A 90 12.03 10.83 11.31
N GLU A 91 11.89 10.26 12.50
CA GLU A 91 13.02 10.04 13.44
C GLU A 91 14.08 9.13 12.83
N MET A 92 13.69 8.10 12.09
CA MET A 92 14.58 7.23 11.32
C MET A 92 15.31 7.96 10.18
N GLY A 93 14.88 9.18 9.83
CA GLY A 93 15.48 9.97 8.77
C GLY A 93 15.08 9.56 7.35
N LEU A 94 13.92 8.92 7.18
CA LEU A 94 13.42 8.58 5.85
C LEU A 94 13.09 9.86 5.07
N GLN A 95 13.47 9.86 3.80
CA GLN A 95 13.22 10.95 2.86
C GLN A 95 12.07 10.64 1.90
N CYS A 96 11.77 9.37 1.69
CA CYS A 96 10.58 8.93 0.96
C CYS A 96 9.98 7.69 1.61
N PHE A 97 8.69 7.48 1.39
CA PHE A 97 7.97 6.33 1.90
C PHE A 97 6.98 5.80 0.87
N ARG A 98 7.16 4.54 0.47
CA ARG A 98 6.28 3.86 -0.46
C ARG A 98 5.20 3.09 0.29
N PHE A 99 3.95 3.28 -0.10
CA PHE A 99 2.81 2.51 0.38
C PHE A 99 1.85 2.21 -0.76
N SER A 100 0.99 1.21 -0.59
CA SER A 100 -0.08 0.93 -1.53
C SER A 100 -1.41 1.47 -1.03
N ILE A 101 -2.31 1.78 -1.97
CA ILE A 101 -3.71 2.09 -1.68
C ILE A 101 -4.52 0.80 -1.79
N ASN A 102 -5.28 0.49 -0.75
CA ASN A 102 -6.15 -0.68 -0.70
C ASN A 102 -7.43 -0.41 -1.49
N TRP A 103 -7.58 -1.07 -2.64
CA TRP A 103 -8.74 -0.90 -3.50
C TRP A 103 -10.05 -1.15 -2.74
N ALA A 104 -10.12 -2.21 -1.92
CA ALA A 104 -11.31 -2.53 -1.13
C ALA A 104 -11.62 -1.52 -0.01
N ARG A 105 -10.70 -0.59 0.32
CA ARG A 105 -10.98 0.52 1.23
C ARG A 105 -11.64 1.69 0.52
N LEU A 106 -11.30 1.94 -0.73
CA LEU A 106 -11.93 2.98 -1.54
C LEU A 106 -13.23 2.51 -2.19
N PHE A 107 -13.26 1.25 -2.62
CA PHE A 107 -14.41 0.61 -3.27
C PHE A 107 -14.62 -0.76 -2.63
N PRO A 108 -15.44 -0.86 -1.58
CA PRO A 108 -15.62 -2.08 -0.77
C PRO A 108 -15.98 -3.34 -1.57
N ARG A 109 -16.75 -3.20 -2.62
CA ARG A 109 -17.08 -4.28 -3.56
C ARG A 109 -16.23 -4.22 -4.83
N GLY A 110 -15.76 -3.02 -5.20
CA GLY A 110 -14.97 -2.73 -6.39
C GLY A 110 -15.77 -2.37 -7.63
N ASP A 111 -17.09 -2.55 -7.63
CA ASP A 111 -18.02 -2.24 -8.73
C ASP A 111 -18.92 -1.02 -8.45
N GLU A 112 -18.71 -0.33 -7.34
CA GLU A 112 -19.44 0.88 -7.00
C GLU A 112 -19.10 2.03 -7.98
N LYS A 113 -20.05 2.94 -8.14
CA LYS A 113 -19.84 4.17 -8.93
C LYS A 113 -19.10 5.24 -8.13
N GLU A 114 -19.35 5.30 -6.83
CA GLU A 114 -18.81 6.29 -5.92
C GLU A 114 -17.85 5.62 -4.93
N ALA A 115 -16.78 6.30 -4.62
CA ALA A 115 -15.79 5.80 -3.67
C ALA A 115 -16.26 6.03 -2.23
N ASN A 116 -15.77 5.18 -1.34
CA ASN A 116 -15.96 5.30 0.10
C ASN A 116 -15.17 6.48 0.66
N GLN A 117 -15.88 7.48 1.19
CA GLN A 117 -15.26 8.70 1.69
C GLN A 117 -14.32 8.45 2.88
N GLU A 118 -14.65 7.52 3.79
CA GLU A 118 -13.77 7.20 4.92
C GLU A 118 -12.43 6.62 4.46
N GLY A 119 -12.43 5.86 3.37
CA GLY A 119 -11.21 5.37 2.75
C GLY A 119 -10.40 6.49 2.09
N ILE A 120 -11.07 7.42 1.41
CA ILE A 120 -10.43 8.62 0.83
C ILE A 120 -9.78 9.46 1.92
N ASP A 121 -10.50 9.74 3.02
CA ASP A 121 -10.01 10.56 4.12
C ASP A 121 -8.81 9.91 4.84
N PHE A 122 -8.80 8.59 4.97
CA PHE A 122 -7.66 7.86 5.52
C PHE A 122 -6.37 8.11 4.72
N TYR A 123 -6.43 8.00 3.38
CA TYR A 123 -5.24 8.24 2.55
C TYR A 123 -4.88 9.73 2.44
N HIS A 124 -5.82 10.65 2.55
CA HIS A 124 -5.50 12.08 2.72
C HIS A 124 -4.70 12.29 4.00
N ARG A 125 -5.15 11.74 5.13
CA ARG A 125 -4.45 11.83 6.41
C ARG A 125 -3.02 11.29 6.32
N LEU A 126 -2.82 10.14 5.68
CA LEU A 126 -1.51 9.54 5.48
C LEU A 126 -0.61 10.40 4.59
N ILE A 127 -1.09 10.80 3.42
CA ILE A 127 -0.31 11.59 2.45
C ILE A 127 0.05 12.96 3.04
N ASP A 128 -0.91 13.66 3.63
CA ASP A 128 -0.70 14.99 4.22
C ASP A 128 0.26 14.91 5.41
N GLY A 129 0.17 13.85 6.21
CA GLY A 129 1.09 13.58 7.31
C GLY A 129 2.53 13.38 6.84
N LEU A 130 2.73 12.56 5.80
CA LEU A 130 4.06 12.33 5.21
C LEU A 130 4.66 13.64 4.66
N LEU A 131 3.87 14.42 3.91
CA LEU A 131 4.31 15.70 3.36
C LEU A 131 4.66 16.72 4.47
N ALA A 132 3.85 16.80 5.53
CA ALA A 132 4.14 17.63 6.70
C ALA A 132 5.42 17.19 7.44
N ALA A 133 5.71 15.89 7.44
CA ALA A 133 6.96 15.34 7.96
C ALA A 133 8.17 15.54 7.02
N LYS A 134 7.96 16.08 5.80
CA LYS A 134 8.95 16.20 4.70
C LYS A 134 9.46 14.84 4.19
N ILE A 135 8.57 13.86 4.18
CA ILE A 135 8.80 12.53 3.61
C ILE A 135 8.02 12.48 2.30
N GLU A 136 8.70 12.24 1.18
CA GLU A 136 8.07 12.16 -0.15
C GLU A 136 7.21 10.89 -0.25
N PRO A 137 5.89 11.00 -0.50
CA PRO A 137 5.04 9.85 -0.69
C PRO A 137 5.26 9.21 -2.06
N ILE A 138 5.43 7.87 -2.07
CA ILE A 138 5.48 7.07 -3.30
C ILE A 138 4.27 6.13 -3.28
N VAL A 139 3.31 6.36 -4.17
CA VAL A 139 2.04 5.63 -4.16
C VAL A 139 2.08 4.45 -5.11
N THR A 140 1.81 3.27 -4.58
CA THR A 140 1.52 2.07 -5.37
C THR A 140 0.00 1.95 -5.51
N ILE A 141 -0.49 2.09 -6.72
CA ILE A 141 -1.94 2.08 -7.00
C ILE A 141 -2.58 0.76 -6.58
N SER A 142 -1.92 -0.37 -6.82
CA SER A 142 -2.42 -1.69 -6.43
C SER A 142 -1.27 -2.64 -6.10
N HIS A 143 -1.40 -3.36 -4.97
CA HIS A 143 -0.47 -4.37 -4.50
C HIS A 143 -1.23 -5.56 -3.89
N TYR A 144 -1.95 -6.32 -4.73
CA TYR A 144 -2.79 -7.48 -4.38
C TYR A 144 -4.10 -7.16 -3.64
N GLU A 145 -4.53 -5.93 -3.51
CA GLU A 145 -5.73 -5.53 -2.76
C GLU A 145 -7.01 -5.54 -3.61
N THR A 146 -7.15 -6.48 -4.54
CA THR A 146 -8.39 -6.61 -5.33
C THR A 146 -9.56 -6.94 -4.40
N PRO A 147 -10.68 -6.20 -4.48
CA PRO A 147 -11.89 -6.51 -3.72
C PRO A 147 -12.34 -7.95 -3.95
N LEU A 148 -12.63 -8.68 -2.85
CA LEU A 148 -13.03 -10.08 -2.91
C LEU A 148 -14.29 -10.28 -3.76
N PHE A 149 -15.24 -9.36 -3.68
CA PHE A 149 -16.47 -9.39 -4.45
C PHE A 149 -16.20 -9.45 -5.97
N LEU A 150 -15.19 -8.73 -6.47
CA LEU A 150 -14.83 -8.81 -7.89
C LEU A 150 -14.28 -10.19 -8.27
N ALA A 151 -13.64 -10.87 -7.33
CA ALA A 151 -13.13 -12.22 -7.58
C ALA A 151 -14.27 -13.26 -7.58
N THR A 152 -15.25 -13.16 -6.66
CA THR A 152 -16.34 -14.11 -6.53
C THR A 152 -17.44 -13.92 -7.58
N GLU A 153 -17.85 -12.69 -7.82
CA GLU A 153 -18.99 -12.42 -8.71
C GLU A 153 -18.59 -12.27 -10.18
N TYR A 154 -17.41 -11.69 -10.43
CA TYR A 154 -16.96 -11.45 -11.79
C TYR A 154 -15.86 -12.42 -12.25
N GLY A 155 -15.37 -13.29 -11.38
CA GLY A 155 -14.26 -14.21 -11.68
C GLY A 155 -12.90 -13.54 -11.75
N GLY A 156 -12.75 -12.36 -11.15
CA GLY A 156 -11.50 -11.63 -11.05
C GLY A 156 -10.96 -11.16 -12.41
N TRP A 157 -9.67 -11.01 -12.53
CA TRP A 157 -8.98 -10.47 -13.71
C TRP A 157 -9.16 -11.27 -15.01
N LYS A 158 -9.84 -12.40 -14.99
CA LYS A 158 -10.26 -13.09 -16.21
C LYS A 158 -11.40 -12.35 -16.94
N ASN A 159 -12.15 -11.53 -16.23
CA ASN A 159 -13.27 -10.77 -16.76
C ASN A 159 -12.80 -9.37 -17.18
N ARG A 160 -13.04 -9.00 -18.44
CA ARG A 160 -12.65 -7.70 -18.97
C ARG A 160 -13.38 -6.50 -18.32
N GLN A 161 -14.51 -6.73 -17.65
CA GLN A 161 -15.20 -5.68 -16.89
C GLN A 161 -14.35 -5.10 -15.76
N LEU A 162 -13.41 -5.88 -15.20
CA LEU A 162 -12.50 -5.36 -14.18
C LEU A 162 -11.65 -4.21 -14.68
N ILE A 163 -11.42 -4.09 -15.99
CA ILE A 163 -10.70 -2.95 -16.57
C ILE A 163 -11.45 -1.66 -16.29
N SER A 164 -12.78 -1.63 -16.49
CA SER A 164 -13.57 -0.43 -16.21
C SER A 164 -13.65 -0.10 -14.72
N PHE A 165 -13.77 -1.11 -13.86
CA PHE A 165 -13.75 -0.90 -12.41
C PHE A 165 -12.39 -0.38 -11.92
N PHE A 166 -11.31 -0.93 -12.45
CA PHE A 166 -9.96 -0.47 -12.14
C PHE A 166 -9.69 0.96 -12.65
N LEU A 167 -10.19 1.32 -13.82
CA LEU A 167 -10.09 2.68 -14.33
C LEU A 167 -10.85 3.67 -13.44
N ASN A 168 -12.06 3.34 -12.98
CA ASN A 168 -12.79 4.17 -12.01
C ASN A 168 -12.01 4.35 -10.70
N TYR A 169 -11.42 3.28 -10.19
CA TYR A 169 -10.54 3.33 -9.03
C TYR A 169 -9.32 4.24 -9.26
N CYS A 170 -8.64 4.12 -10.39
CA CYS A 170 -7.51 4.97 -10.74
C CYS A 170 -7.92 6.44 -10.89
N GLU A 171 -9.08 6.72 -11.49
CA GLU A 171 -9.59 8.08 -11.65
C GLU A 171 -9.78 8.78 -10.31
N VAL A 172 -10.35 8.08 -9.32
CA VAL A 172 -10.48 8.61 -7.96
C VAL A 172 -9.10 8.88 -7.35
N ILE A 173 -8.16 7.95 -7.43
CA ILE A 173 -6.80 8.15 -6.89
C ILE A 173 -6.13 9.37 -7.51
N PHE A 174 -6.20 9.53 -8.83
CA PHE A 174 -5.57 10.66 -9.51
C PHE A 174 -6.28 11.97 -9.21
N SER A 175 -7.60 11.99 -9.09
CA SER A 175 -8.35 13.21 -8.77
C SER A 175 -8.09 13.67 -7.34
N GLU A 176 -8.06 12.75 -6.38
CA GLU A 176 -7.89 13.07 -4.96
C GLU A 176 -6.43 13.39 -4.59
N TYR A 177 -5.49 12.59 -5.07
CA TYR A 177 -4.10 12.65 -4.59
C TYR A 177 -3.10 13.18 -5.62
N GLY A 178 -3.43 13.20 -6.91
CA GLY A 178 -2.50 13.51 -7.99
C GLY A 178 -1.89 14.92 -7.94
N LYS A 179 -2.49 15.87 -7.22
CA LYS A 179 -1.92 17.21 -7.02
C LYS A 179 -0.84 17.23 -5.90
N LYS A 180 -0.83 16.22 -5.03
CA LYS A 180 0.03 16.15 -3.85
C LYS A 180 1.16 15.14 -4.02
N VAL A 181 0.98 14.14 -4.86
CA VAL A 181 1.89 13.00 -5.04
C VAL A 181 2.60 13.11 -6.39
N THR A 182 3.93 13.02 -6.35
CA THR A 182 4.79 13.07 -7.54
C THR A 182 5.07 11.68 -8.11
N TYR A 183 5.17 10.65 -7.24
CA TYR A 183 5.63 9.30 -7.61
C TYR A 183 4.60 8.22 -7.29
#